data_43baf0067fd803847b37808456a89eb2
#
_entry.id   43baf0067fd803847b37808456a89eb2
#
_cell.length_a   1.000
_cell.length_b   1.000
_cell.length_c   1.000
_cell.angle_alpha   90.00
_cell.angle_beta   90.00
_cell.angle_gamma   90.00
#
_symmetry.space_group_name_H-M   'P 1'
#
loop_
_entity.id
_entity.type
_entity.pdbx_description
1 polymer ?
#
loop_
_entity_poly.entity_id
_entity_poly.type
_entity_poly.pdbx_seq_one_letter_code
_entity_poly.pdbx_strand_id
1 'polypeptide(L)'
;FPDKHLVSDQLNDWANSLMYTPLGSFSPEADKAVFVYAEADIITIFKVDGKDRLKVKSVRKSYPDHMFVLQHTPTVVQAAITDDTHYYSQGVAATDKYIYVLWLDTIYKEVSENHDQTVCIKVFDWDGNFIGEYYVGYTCKKILP
;
A
#
# COMPACT_ATOMS: atom_id res chain seq x y z
N PHE A 1 -9.81 8.76 -6.18
CA PHE A 1 -10.81 8.36 -5.18
C PHE A 1 -10.77 6.86 -5.04
N PRO A 2 -10.84 6.29 -3.83
CA PRO A 2 -10.83 4.85 -3.65
C PRO A 2 -11.99 4.24 -4.42
N ASP A 3 -11.74 3.06 -4.97
CA ASP A 3 -12.74 2.24 -5.63
C ASP A 3 -13.90 1.98 -4.65
N LYS A 4 -15.12 1.87 -5.14
CA LYS A 4 -16.33 1.65 -4.30
C LYS A 4 -16.21 0.45 -3.34
N HIS A 5 -15.37 -0.53 -3.68
CA HIS A 5 -15.08 -1.69 -2.82
C HIS A 5 -14.29 -1.35 -1.56
N LEU A 6 -13.68 -0.15 -1.51
CA LEU A 6 -12.88 0.32 -0.39
C LEU A 6 -13.65 1.29 0.51
N VAL A 7 -14.92 1.55 0.22
CA VAL A 7 -15.73 2.53 0.95
C VAL A 7 -16.86 1.82 1.64
N SER A 8 -17.02 2.06 2.93
CA SER A 8 -18.17 1.57 3.68
C SER A 8 -19.22 2.68 3.79
N ASP A 9 -20.45 2.39 3.38
CA ASP A 9 -21.58 3.31 3.53
C ASP A 9 -21.93 3.60 5.00
N GLN A 10 -21.40 2.80 5.94
CA GLN A 10 -21.59 2.97 7.39
C GLN A 10 -20.58 3.94 8.01
N LEU A 11 -19.53 4.30 7.29
CA LEU A 11 -18.50 5.23 7.74
C LEU A 11 -18.67 6.56 7.00
N ASN A 12 -18.35 7.66 7.68
CA ASN A 12 -18.27 8.94 7.01
C ASN A 12 -17.02 9.01 6.11
N ASP A 13 -16.99 9.98 5.19
CA ASP A 13 -15.90 10.13 4.21
C ASP A 13 -14.51 10.27 4.86
N TRP A 14 -14.45 10.91 6.02
CA TRP A 14 -13.20 11.09 6.77
C TRP A 14 -12.68 9.76 7.32
N ALA A 15 -13.54 8.96 7.96
CA ALA A 15 -13.18 7.66 8.49
C ALA A 15 -12.79 6.69 7.35
N ASN A 16 -13.52 6.72 6.22
CA ASN A 16 -13.17 5.95 5.03
C ASN A 16 -11.79 6.36 4.49
N SER A 17 -11.46 7.66 4.46
CA SER A 17 -10.16 8.12 3.96
C SER A 17 -8.98 7.71 4.84
N LEU A 18 -9.19 7.62 6.16
CA LEU A 18 -8.14 7.19 7.09
C LEU A 18 -7.77 5.71 6.95
N MET A 19 -8.73 4.87 6.59
CA MET A 19 -8.50 3.43 6.42
C MET A 19 -7.55 3.11 5.26
N TYR A 20 -7.44 4.02 4.30
CA TYR A 20 -6.67 3.83 3.07
C TYR A 20 -5.58 4.86 2.92
N THR A 21 -4.85 5.12 4.00
CA THR A 21 -3.69 6.02 3.92
C THR A 21 -2.60 5.35 3.09
N PRO A 22 -2.34 5.80 1.87
CA PRO A 22 -1.30 5.24 1.06
C PRO A 22 0.07 5.65 1.58
N LEU A 23 1.02 4.75 1.47
CA LEU A 23 2.43 5.09 1.52
C LEU A 23 2.87 5.54 0.12
N GLY A 24 3.52 6.67 0.02
CA GLY A 24 3.89 7.26 -1.27
C GLY A 24 5.37 7.58 -1.39
N SER A 25 5.85 7.54 -2.63
CA SER A 25 7.19 8.01 -3.00
C SER A 25 7.15 8.71 -4.36
N PHE A 26 8.08 9.62 -4.56
CA PHE A 26 8.25 10.36 -5.81
C PHE A 26 9.57 9.99 -6.49
N SER A 27 9.61 10.09 -7.82
CA SER A 27 10.88 10.12 -8.54
C SER A 27 11.69 11.34 -8.10
N PRO A 28 13.03 11.31 -8.19
CA PRO A 28 13.86 12.47 -7.84
C PRO A 28 13.48 13.76 -8.57
N GLU A 29 13.03 13.66 -9.82
CA GLU A 29 12.56 14.81 -10.61
C GLU A 29 11.09 15.20 -10.33
N ALA A 30 10.41 14.47 -9.45
CA ALA A 30 9.00 14.67 -9.08
C ALA A 30 8.00 14.65 -10.26
N ASP A 31 8.40 14.10 -11.40
CA ASP A 31 7.53 13.88 -12.57
C ASP A 31 6.70 12.61 -12.48
N LYS A 32 7.00 11.74 -11.53
CA LYS A 32 6.33 10.47 -11.27
C LYS A 32 6.12 10.28 -9.77
N ALA A 33 5.02 9.61 -9.43
CA ALA A 33 4.72 9.21 -8.06
C ALA A 33 4.20 7.78 -8.04
N VAL A 34 4.42 7.09 -6.93
CA VAL A 34 3.86 5.77 -6.67
C VAL A 34 3.21 5.76 -5.29
N PHE A 35 2.08 5.08 -5.20
CA PHE A 35 1.38 4.85 -3.95
C PHE A 35 1.10 3.36 -3.78
N VAL A 36 1.33 2.86 -2.58
CA VAL A 36 1.03 1.50 -2.14
C VAL A 36 0.17 1.55 -0.89
N TYR A 37 -0.59 0.50 -0.64
CA TYR A 37 -1.48 0.41 0.51
C TYR A 37 -1.04 -0.75 1.41
N ALA A 38 -1.07 -0.54 2.71
CA ALA A 38 -0.65 -1.57 3.66
C ALA A 38 -1.60 -2.77 3.62
N GLU A 39 -2.90 -2.53 3.65
CA GLU A 39 -3.94 -3.56 3.78
C GLU A 39 -4.53 -4.01 2.44
N ALA A 40 -3.99 -3.53 1.32
CA ALA A 40 -4.44 -3.92 -0.02
C ALA A 40 -3.26 -4.13 -0.96
N ASP A 41 -3.34 -5.17 -1.80
CA ASP A 41 -2.37 -5.43 -2.85
C ASP A 41 -2.60 -4.47 -4.03
N ILE A 42 -2.35 -3.19 -3.78
CA ILE A 42 -2.56 -2.13 -4.76
C ILE A 42 -1.27 -1.32 -4.90
N ILE A 43 -0.81 -1.18 -6.13
CA ILE A 43 0.28 -0.28 -6.51
C ILE A 43 -0.27 0.65 -7.60
N THR A 44 -0.30 1.93 -7.32
CA THR A 44 -0.76 2.95 -8.26
C THR A 44 0.38 3.88 -8.65
N ILE A 45 0.64 3.96 -9.93
CA ILE A 45 1.69 4.80 -10.52
C ILE A 45 1.06 6.00 -11.21
N PHE A 46 1.57 7.16 -10.93
CA PHE A 46 1.20 8.44 -11.52
C PHE A 46 2.38 8.98 -12.33
N LYS A 47 2.13 9.46 -13.53
CA LYS A 47 3.12 10.11 -14.37
C LYS A 47 2.55 11.41 -14.92
N VAL A 48 3.35 12.45 -14.95
CA VAL A 48 3.02 13.69 -15.66
C VAL A 48 3.54 13.54 -17.08
N ASP A 49 2.66 13.60 -18.09
CA ASP A 49 3.12 13.69 -19.48
C ASP A 49 3.54 15.13 -19.80
N GLY A 50 4.37 15.30 -20.83
CA GLY A 50 4.87 16.62 -21.23
C GLY A 50 3.82 17.67 -21.64
N LYS A 51 2.54 17.39 -21.39
CA LYS A 51 1.37 18.28 -21.58
C LYS A 51 0.66 18.55 -20.26
N ASP A 52 1.34 18.38 -19.14
CA ASP A 52 0.80 18.52 -17.77
C ASP A 52 -0.41 17.61 -17.50
N ARG A 53 -0.52 16.48 -18.19
CA ARG A 53 -1.57 15.51 -17.97
C ARG A 53 -1.09 14.40 -17.05
N LEU A 54 -1.91 14.13 -16.05
CA LEU A 54 -1.66 13.02 -15.13
C LEU A 54 -2.11 11.70 -15.77
N LYS A 55 -1.17 10.80 -16.00
CA LYS A 55 -1.45 9.39 -16.35
C LYS A 55 -1.43 8.56 -15.08
N VAL A 56 -2.47 7.75 -14.90
CA VAL A 56 -2.62 6.87 -13.75
C VAL A 56 -2.68 5.42 -14.22
N LYS A 57 -1.87 4.57 -13.61
CA LYS A 57 -1.85 3.13 -13.87
C LYS A 57 -1.85 2.38 -12.55
N SER A 58 -2.84 1.52 -12.34
CA SER A 58 -2.81 0.53 -11.27
C SER A 58 -2.14 -0.73 -11.80
N VAL A 59 -1.04 -1.11 -11.16
CA VAL A 59 -0.21 -2.28 -11.57
C VAL A 59 -0.73 -3.55 -10.93
N ARG A 60 -1.06 -3.45 -9.65
CA ARG A 60 -1.70 -4.51 -8.88
C ARG A 60 -3.01 -3.94 -8.35
N LYS A 61 -4.04 -4.76 -8.32
CA LYS A 61 -5.35 -4.39 -7.81
C LYS A 61 -6.03 -5.63 -7.27
N SER A 62 -5.70 -5.97 -6.05
CA SER A 62 -6.35 -7.05 -5.32
C SER A 62 -6.80 -6.53 -3.96
N TYR A 63 -8.05 -6.81 -3.65
CA TYR A 63 -8.66 -6.44 -2.39
C TYR A 63 -8.91 -7.72 -1.61
N PRO A 64 -8.41 -7.84 -0.38
CA PRO A 64 -8.78 -8.95 0.48
C PRO A 64 -10.26 -8.84 0.84
N ASP A 65 -10.90 -10.00 1.02
CA ASP A 65 -12.32 -10.06 1.39
C ASP A 65 -12.61 -9.41 2.76
N HIS A 66 -11.58 -9.36 3.62
CA HIS A 66 -11.67 -8.80 4.98
C HIS A 66 -10.50 -7.87 5.26
N MET A 67 -10.58 -6.62 4.80
CA MET A 67 -9.55 -5.62 5.10
C MET A 67 -9.67 -5.09 6.54
N PHE A 68 -10.88 -5.04 7.06
CA PHE A 68 -11.19 -4.53 8.40
C PHE A 68 -12.58 -5.00 8.83
N VAL A 69 -12.87 -4.89 10.11
CA VAL A 69 -14.22 -5.06 10.66
C VAL A 69 -14.78 -3.74 11.12
N LEU A 70 -16.09 -3.56 11.01
CA LEU A 70 -16.76 -2.43 11.59
C LEU A 70 -17.03 -2.69 13.08
N GLN A 71 -16.44 -1.88 13.93
CA GLN A 71 -16.75 -1.88 15.34
C GLN A 71 -17.81 -0.83 15.64
N HIS A 72 -18.91 -1.28 16.24
CA HIS A 72 -20.01 -0.42 16.66
C HIS A 72 -19.88 -0.13 18.15
N THR A 73 -19.74 1.14 18.48
CA THR A 73 -19.93 1.64 19.85
C THR A 73 -21.25 2.38 19.93
N PRO A 74 -21.78 2.71 21.12
CA PRO A 74 -23.03 3.45 21.24
C PRO A 74 -23.05 4.80 20.52
N THR A 75 -21.87 5.36 20.24
CA THR A 75 -21.72 6.71 19.68
C THR A 75 -21.00 6.78 18.35
N VAL A 76 -20.26 5.71 17.96
CA VAL A 76 -19.39 5.75 16.77
C VAL A 76 -19.35 4.38 16.08
N VAL A 77 -19.35 4.41 14.77
CA VAL A 77 -18.94 3.27 13.93
C VAL A 77 -17.52 3.55 13.44
N GLN A 78 -16.60 2.64 13.69
CA GLN A 78 -15.21 2.76 13.27
C GLN A 78 -14.73 1.49 12.60
N ALA A 79 -13.79 1.62 11.68
CA ALA A 79 -13.07 0.48 11.14
C ALA A 79 -11.99 0.03 12.13
N ALA A 80 -11.82 -1.26 12.26
CA ALA A 80 -10.79 -1.85 13.10
C ALA A 80 -10.03 -2.94 12.34
N ILE A 81 -8.71 -2.92 12.52
CA ILE A 81 -7.82 -4.00 12.11
C ILE A 81 -8.04 -5.17 13.05
N THR A 82 -8.09 -6.36 12.50
CA THR A 82 -8.17 -7.63 13.25
C THR A 82 -6.90 -8.44 13.08
N ASP A 83 -6.76 -9.48 13.88
CA ASP A 83 -5.64 -10.41 13.78
C ASP A 83 -5.50 -11.03 12.37
N ASP A 84 -6.63 -11.20 11.66
CA ASP A 84 -6.70 -11.76 10.31
C ASP A 84 -6.55 -10.70 9.21
N THR A 85 -6.44 -9.42 9.54
CA THR A 85 -6.21 -8.38 8.53
C THR A 85 -4.91 -8.63 7.81
N HIS A 86 -4.96 -8.73 6.48
CA HIS A 86 -3.79 -8.99 5.67
C HIS A 86 -2.97 -7.73 5.43
N TYR A 87 -1.66 -7.83 5.59
CA TYR A 87 -0.70 -6.77 5.30
C TYR A 87 0.14 -7.12 4.08
N TYR A 88 0.13 -6.25 3.09
CA TYR A 88 0.85 -6.43 1.83
C TYR A 88 2.12 -5.60 1.76
N SER A 89 2.09 -4.35 2.22
CA SER A 89 3.24 -3.46 2.09
C SER A 89 3.45 -2.58 3.32
N GLN A 90 4.72 -2.34 3.66
CA GLN A 90 5.12 -1.47 4.78
C GLN A 90 5.85 -0.21 4.33
N GLY A 91 6.23 -0.11 3.09
CA GLY A 91 6.99 1.03 2.61
C GLY A 91 7.20 1.01 1.10
N VAL A 92 7.49 2.17 0.58
CA VAL A 92 7.84 2.35 -0.82
C VAL A 92 8.92 3.42 -0.95
N ALA A 93 9.88 3.17 -1.83
CA ALA A 93 10.88 4.13 -2.25
C ALA A 93 11.02 4.09 -3.77
N ALA A 94 11.44 5.19 -4.36
CA ALA A 94 11.58 5.26 -5.79
C ALA A 94 12.87 6.00 -6.20
N THR A 95 13.42 5.56 -7.34
CA THR A 95 14.52 6.21 -8.06
C THR A 95 14.01 6.65 -9.44
N ASP A 96 14.84 7.22 -10.27
CA ASP A 96 14.47 7.57 -11.66
C ASP A 96 14.02 6.36 -12.47
N LYS A 97 14.55 5.18 -12.17
CA LYS A 97 14.33 3.96 -12.96
C LYS A 97 13.37 2.99 -12.33
N TYR A 98 13.39 2.85 -11.01
CA TYR A 98 12.73 1.75 -10.32
C TYR A 98 11.93 2.21 -9.11
N ILE A 99 10.91 1.41 -8.81
CA ILE A 99 10.07 1.47 -7.63
C ILE A 99 10.41 0.25 -6.77
N TYR A 100 10.66 0.47 -5.49
CA TYR A 100 10.98 -0.55 -4.49
C TYR A 100 9.87 -0.59 -3.46
N VAL A 101 9.18 -1.71 -3.37
CA VAL A 101 8.08 -1.91 -2.41
C VAL A 101 8.53 -2.89 -1.34
N LEU A 102 8.48 -2.47 -0.10
CA LEU A 102 8.73 -3.33 1.05
C LEU A 102 7.49 -4.20 1.28
N TRP A 103 7.62 -5.47 0.91
CA TRP A 103 6.52 -6.42 0.79
C TRP A 103 6.52 -7.41 1.96
N LEU A 104 5.38 -7.56 2.62
CA LEU A 104 5.21 -8.50 3.74
C LEU A 104 4.41 -9.73 3.35
N ASP A 105 3.21 -9.52 2.80
CA ASP A 105 2.26 -10.57 2.41
C ASP A 105 1.93 -11.53 3.57
N THR A 106 1.50 -10.99 4.69
CA THR A 106 1.20 -11.72 5.92
C THR A 106 0.02 -11.12 6.68
N ILE A 107 -0.48 -11.77 7.71
CA ILE A 107 -1.56 -11.26 8.56
C ILE A 107 -1.04 -10.43 9.73
N TYR A 108 -1.90 -9.53 10.24
CA TYR A 108 -1.55 -8.60 11.33
C TYR A 108 -1.04 -9.32 12.58
N LYS A 109 -1.66 -10.44 12.94
CA LYS A 109 -1.24 -11.26 14.06
C LYS A 109 0.23 -11.66 13.97
N GLU A 110 0.65 -12.16 12.81
CA GLU A 110 2.04 -12.56 12.60
C GLU A 110 3.01 -11.36 12.65
N VAL A 111 2.58 -10.19 12.13
CA VAL A 111 3.37 -8.96 12.22
C VAL A 111 3.55 -8.52 13.66
N SER A 112 2.52 -8.66 14.50
CA SER A 112 2.53 -8.20 15.89
C SER A 112 3.28 -9.15 16.83
N GLU A 113 3.24 -10.45 16.58
CA GLU A 113 3.83 -11.48 17.44
C GLU A 113 5.26 -11.87 17.05
N ASN A 114 5.61 -11.75 15.77
CA ASN A 114 6.89 -12.23 15.24
C ASN A 114 7.77 -11.08 14.77
N HIS A 115 8.79 -10.76 15.54
CA HIS A 115 9.73 -9.67 15.21
C HIS A 115 10.80 -10.04 14.17
N ASP A 116 10.90 -11.32 13.78
CA ASP A 116 11.92 -11.84 12.87
C ASP A 116 11.38 -12.19 11.47
N GLN A 117 10.43 -11.39 10.98
CA GLN A 117 9.84 -11.64 9.67
C GLN A 117 10.84 -11.39 8.54
N THR A 118 10.89 -12.33 7.61
CA THR A 118 11.58 -12.13 6.34
C THR A 118 10.81 -11.12 5.50
N VAL A 119 11.44 -10.02 5.22
CA VAL A 119 10.88 -8.96 4.37
C VAL A 119 11.39 -9.14 2.94
N CYS A 120 10.49 -9.02 1.99
CA CYS A 120 10.80 -9.05 0.58
C CYS A 120 10.75 -7.62 0.00
N ILE A 121 11.73 -7.24 -0.80
CA ILE A 121 11.69 -6.01 -1.58
C ILE A 121 11.30 -6.40 -3.01
N LYS A 122 10.11 -6.04 -3.44
CA LYS A 122 9.67 -6.18 -4.83
C LYS A 122 10.03 -4.94 -5.63
N VAL A 123 10.60 -5.15 -6.80
CA VAL A 123 11.08 -4.08 -7.69
C VAL A 123 10.23 -4.04 -8.94
N PHE A 124 9.79 -2.84 -9.30
CA PHE A 124 9.03 -2.57 -10.52
C PHE A 124 9.70 -1.43 -11.29
N ASP A 125 9.52 -1.40 -12.60
CA ASP A 125 9.79 -0.19 -13.37
C ASP A 125 8.61 0.79 -13.29
N TRP A 126 8.79 1.99 -13.81
CA TRP A 126 7.74 2.99 -13.85
C TRP A 126 6.60 2.68 -14.83
N ASP A 127 6.75 1.68 -15.68
CA ASP A 127 5.66 1.14 -16.51
C ASP A 127 4.88 0.05 -15.78
N GLY A 128 5.31 -0.28 -14.55
CA GLY A 128 4.66 -1.23 -13.67
C GLY A 128 5.00 -2.68 -14.00
N ASN A 129 6.06 -2.91 -14.78
CA ASN A 129 6.55 -4.25 -15.00
C ASN A 129 7.33 -4.72 -13.78
N PHE A 130 7.07 -5.94 -13.34
CA PHE A 130 7.84 -6.58 -12.28
C PHE A 130 9.24 -6.90 -12.80
N ILE A 131 10.27 -6.45 -12.06
CA ILE A 131 11.68 -6.63 -12.43
C ILE A 131 12.31 -7.76 -11.63
N GLY A 132 11.97 -7.88 -10.35
CA GLY A 132 12.53 -8.91 -9.49
C GLY A 132 12.19 -8.68 -8.03
N GLU A 133 12.68 -9.59 -7.17
CA GLU A 133 12.51 -9.51 -5.73
C GLU A 133 13.80 -9.86 -4.99
N TYR A 134 13.97 -9.27 -3.82
CA TYR A 134 15.13 -9.47 -2.95
C TYR A 134 14.65 -9.75 -1.53
N TYR A 135 15.10 -10.85 -0.95
CA TYR A 135 14.78 -11.18 0.43
C TYR A 135 15.79 -10.54 1.37
N VAL A 136 15.28 -9.82 2.36
CA VAL A 136 16.07 -9.17 3.39
C VAL A 136 15.89 -9.97 4.68
N GLY A 137 16.98 -10.52 5.19
CA GLY A 137 16.96 -11.43 6.36
C GLY A 137 16.68 -10.75 7.71
N TYR A 138 16.14 -9.52 7.70
CA TYR A 138 15.86 -8.73 8.91
C TYR A 138 14.54 -7.99 8.77
N THR A 139 13.90 -7.72 9.92
CA THR A 139 12.75 -6.82 9.95
C THR A 139 13.17 -5.43 9.49
N CYS A 140 12.73 -5.05 8.31
CA CYS A 140 12.99 -3.72 7.74
C CYS A 140 11.72 -2.88 7.88
N LYS A 141 11.80 -1.77 8.63
CA LYS A 141 10.65 -0.88 8.84
C LYS A 141 10.58 0.29 7.85
N LYS A 142 11.66 0.51 7.11
CA LYS A 142 11.75 1.63 6.17
C LYS A 142 12.75 1.32 5.07
N ILE A 143 12.38 1.70 3.85
CA ILE A 143 13.27 1.71 2.69
C ILE A 143 13.53 3.16 2.30
N LEU A 144 14.77 3.48 2.06
CA LEU A 144 15.20 4.79 1.55
C LEU A 144 15.86 4.58 0.20
N PRO A 145 15.65 5.48 -0.76
CA PRO A 145 16.32 5.44 -2.06
C PRO A 145 17.80 5.71 -1.96
#